data_7e18eef91173b9be3382aa8b4ff8cc7b
#
_entry.id   7e18eef91173b9be3382aa8b4ff8cc7b
#
_cell.length_a   1.000
_cell.length_b   1.000
_cell.length_c   1.000
_cell.angle_alpha   90.00
_cell.angle_beta   90.00
_cell.angle_gamma   90.00
#
_symmetry.space_group_name_H-M   'P 1'
#
loop_
_entity.id
_entity.type
_entity.pdbx_description
1 polymer ?
#
loop_
_entity_poly.entity_id
_entity_poly.type
_entity_poly.pdbx_seq_one_letter_code
_entity_poly.pdbx_strand_id
1 'polypeptide(L)'
;HSANFASESDKIAEKLILAREARTIIFSSEYPELASRIKSLYGDRQLIDSSLESTDYALELSDALSVDALHVAALMRRLGYGIDRAIFSANVAMRLELKEGIDNSMIIDDSYNSDINSVVVALDALHLQSMGRRRVAVISDIRQSGIPQEQLYGRIAEAVRRSGVDHLIGVGENISLYASLFARGSSFYRTT
;
A
#
# COMPACT_ATOMS: atom_id res chain seq x y z
N HIS A 1 12.43 4.65 0.94
CA HIS A 1 11.67 5.48 0.00
C HIS A 1 12.39 5.51 -1.36
N SER A 2 11.62 5.44 -2.46
CA SER A 2 12.17 5.32 -3.82
C SER A 2 13.03 6.52 -4.24
N ALA A 3 12.81 7.70 -3.66
CA ALA A 3 13.58 8.91 -3.94
C ALA A 3 15.09 8.80 -3.61
N ASN A 4 15.48 7.84 -2.79
CA ASN A 4 16.88 7.64 -2.38
C ASN A 4 17.66 6.70 -3.31
N PHE A 5 17.02 6.17 -4.36
CA PHE A 5 17.62 5.22 -5.28
C PHE A 5 17.61 5.79 -6.70
N ALA A 6 18.67 5.54 -7.46
CA ALA A 6 18.77 5.98 -8.85
C ALA A 6 17.81 5.18 -9.78
N SER A 7 17.49 3.95 -9.40
CA SER A 7 16.59 3.06 -10.14
C SER A 7 15.88 2.07 -9.22
N GLU A 8 14.80 1.45 -9.70
CA GLU A 8 14.15 0.33 -9.00
C GLU A 8 15.12 -0.85 -8.83
N SER A 9 15.97 -1.09 -9.82
CA SER A 9 17.01 -2.10 -9.79
C SER A 9 18.01 -1.88 -8.65
N ASP A 10 18.42 -0.64 -8.37
CA ASP A 10 19.29 -0.31 -7.23
C ASP A 10 18.59 -0.53 -5.90
N LYS A 11 17.33 -0.17 -5.82
CA LYS A 11 16.49 -0.39 -4.65
C LYS A 11 16.35 -1.88 -4.34
N ILE A 12 16.10 -2.71 -5.36
CA ILE A 12 16.05 -4.17 -5.23
C ILE A 12 17.41 -4.71 -4.76
N ALA A 13 18.51 -4.27 -5.34
CA ALA A 13 19.85 -4.72 -4.97
C ALA A 13 20.16 -4.42 -3.50
N GLU A 14 19.83 -3.21 -3.03
CA GLU A 14 20.02 -2.81 -1.64
C GLU A 14 19.15 -3.66 -0.67
N LYS A 15 17.88 -3.88 -1.02
CA LYS A 15 16.98 -4.70 -0.21
C LYS A 15 17.44 -6.16 -0.12
N LEU A 16 18.00 -6.71 -1.19
CA LEU A 16 18.47 -8.09 -1.23
C LEU A 16 19.72 -8.34 -0.36
N ILE A 17 20.40 -7.28 0.12
CA ILE A 17 21.47 -7.44 1.12
C ILE A 17 20.95 -8.13 2.36
N LEU A 18 19.70 -7.91 2.76
CA LEU A 18 19.08 -8.57 3.91
C LEU A 18 19.00 -10.10 3.76
N ALA A 19 18.98 -10.60 2.53
CA ALA A 19 18.88 -12.02 2.25
C ALA A 19 20.23 -12.77 2.28
N ARG A 20 21.37 -12.06 2.45
CA ARG A 20 22.71 -12.66 2.37
C ARG A 20 22.91 -13.87 3.26
N GLU A 21 22.44 -13.81 4.49
CA GLU A 21 22.61 -14.86 5.49
C GLU A 21 21.38 -15.77 5.61
N ALA A 22 20.34 -15.52 4.81
CA ALA A 22 19.11 -16.29 4.86
C ALA A 22 19.30 -17.68 4.26
N ARG A 23 18.83 -18.71 4.96
CA ARG A 23 18.78 -20.09 4.44
C ARG A 23 17.55 -20.35 3.60
N THR A 24 16.46 -19.66 3.93
CA THR A 24 15.17 -19.73 3.22
C THR A 24 14.75 -18.31 2.86
N ILE A 25 14.32 -18.11 1.62
CA ILE A 25 13.83 -16.83 1.13
C ILE A 25 12.42 -17.05 0.60
N ILE A 26 11.47 -16.30 1.17
CA ILE A 26 10.08 -16.25 0.70
C ILE A 26 9.94 -15.00 -0.16
N PHE A 27 9.42 -15.15 -1.37
CA PHE A 27 9.25 -14.08 -2.33
C PHE A 27 7.97 -14.29 -3.16
N SER A 28 7.54 -13.29 -3.91
CA SER A 28 6.42 -13.43 -4.86
C SER A 28 6.90 -13.25 -6.29
N SER A 29 6.55 -14.17 -7.17
CA SER A 29 6.81 -14.07 -8.62
C SER A 29 5.93 -13.03 -9.33
N GLU A 30 4.95 -12.44 -8.65
CA GLU A 30 4.22 -11.26 -9.12
C GLU A 30 5.13 -10.04 -9.30
N TYR A 31 6.32 -10.04 -8.68
CA TYR A 31 7.37 -9.04 -8.87
C TYR A 31 8.52 -9.65 -9.70
N PRO A 32 8.42 -9.67 -11.05
CA PRO A 32 9.30 -10.49 -11.89
C PRO A 32 10.77 -10.09 -11.83
N GLU A 33 11.10 -8.81 -11.71
CA GLU A 33 12.49 -8.36 -11.57
C GLU A 33 13.10 -8.82 -10.25
N LEU A 34 12.38 -8.67 -9.13
CA LEU A 34 12.79 -9.14 -7.81
C LEU A 34 12.98 -10.66 -7.82
N ALA A 35 12.01 -11.39 -8.35
CA ALA A 35 12.04 -12.86 -8.43
C ALA A 35 13.23 -13.36 -9.25
N SER A 36 13.50 -12.74 -10.40
CA SER A 36 14.64 -13.08 -11.25
C SER A 36 15.97 -12.86 -10.53
N ARG A 37 16.12 -11.75 -9.82
CA ARG A 37 17.34 -11.46 -9.04
C ARG A 37 17.53 -12.41 -7.87
N ILE A 38 16.47 -12.75 -7.13
CA ILE A 38 16.53 -13.72 -6.05
C ILE A 38 17.01 -15.09 -6.58
N LYS A 39 16.40 -15.56 -7.67
CA LYS A 39 16.79 -16.82 -8.30
C LYS A 39 18.24 -16.82 -8.79
N SER A 40 18.71 -15.70 -9.34
CA SER A 40 20.07 -15.56 -9.83
C SER A 40 21.11 -15.50 -8.70
N LEU A 41 20.85 -14.75 -7.62
CA LEU A 41 21.81 -14.52 -6.54
C LEU A 41 21.79 -15.60 -5.46
N TYR A 42 20.65 -16.27 -5.26
CA TYR A 42 20.38 -17.17 -4.13
C TYR A 42 19.75 -18.49 -4.58
N GLY A 43 19.98 -18.91 -5.82
CA GLY A 43 19.40 -20.15 -6.37
C GLY A 43 19.86 -21.42 -5.68
N ASP A 44 20.94 -21.36 -4.90
CA ASP A 44 21.45 -22.43 -4.03
C ASP A 44 20.69 -22.55 -2.71
N ARG A 45 19.83 -21.61 -2.39
CA ARG A 45 19.05 -21.52 -1.16
C ARG A 45 17.67 -22.15 -1.31
N GLN A 46 17.00 -22.35 -0.18
CA GLN A 46 15.59 -22.73 -0.21
C GLN A 46 14.74 -21.51 -0.61
N LEU A 47 14.20 -21.56 -1.81
CA LEU A 47 13.31 -20.51 -2.35
C LEU A 47 11.86 -20.95 -2.27
N ILE A 48 11.00 -20.10 -1.71
CA ILE A 48 9.56 -20.34 -1.59
C ILE A 48 8.84 -19.18 -2.29
N ASP A 49 8.10 -19.51 -3.33
CA ASP A 49 7.28 -18.55 -4.06
C ASP A 49 5.90 -18.47 -3.42
N SER A 50 5.61 -17.38 -2.73
CA SER A 50 4.35 -17.18 -2.03
C SER A 50 3.15 -16.96 -2.97
N SER A 51 3.38 -16.60 -4.24
CA SER A 51 2.30 -16.49 -5.22
C SER A 51 1.67 -17.84 -5.58
N LEU A 52 2.36 -18.94 -5.26
CA LEU A 52 1.85 -20.30 -5.42
C LEU A 52 1.00 -20.76 -4.22
N GLU A 53 0.97 -19.98 -3.15
CA GLU A 53 0.13 -20.26 -2.00
C GLU A 53 -1.33 -19.92 -2.32
N SER A 54 -2.25 -20.68 -1.76
CA SER A 54 -3.67 -20.38 -1.80
C SER A 54 -4.20 -20.28 -0.38
N THR A 55 -4.87 -19.19 -0.08
CA THR A 55 -5.65 -19.05 1.14
C THR A 55 -7.00 -18.46 0.76
N ASP A 56 -8.08 -19.02 1.31
CA ASP A 56 -9.42 -18.48 1.10
C ASP A 56 -9.54 -17.03 1.58
N TYR A 57 -8.62 -16.60 2.43
CA TYR A 57 -8.57 -15.25 3.01
C TYR A 57 -7.88 -14.22 2.13
N ALA A 58 -6.94 -14.63 1.27
CA ALA A 58 -6.26 -13.71 0.36
C ALA A 58 -7.24 -13.12 -0.67
N LEU A 59 -8.28 -13.87 -1.04
CA LEU A 59 -9.31 -13.44 -1.99
C LEU A 59 -10.23 -12.33 -1.46
N GLU A 60 -10.30 -12.16 -0.13
CA GLU A 60 -11.13 -11.14 0.53
C GLU A 60 -10.36 -9.83 0.81
N LEU A 61 -9.05 -9.80 0.56
CA LEU A 61 -8.16 -8.68 0.85
C LEU A 61 -7.91 -7.81 -0.39
N SER A 62 -7.49 -6.58 -0.20
CA SER A 62 -6.95 -5.78 -1.30
C SER A 62 -5.66 -6.40 -1.85
N ASP A 63 -5.31 -6.13 -3.11
CA ASP A 63 -4.16 -6.73 -3.79
C ASP A 63 -2.86 -6.69 -2.97
N ALA A 64 -2.55 -5.55 -2.33
CA ALA A 64 -1.35 -5.42 -1.50
C ALA A 64 -1.40 -6.29 -0.24
N LEU A 65 -2.56 -6.32 0.46
CA LEU A 65 -2.74 -7.14 1.65
C LEU A 65 -2.80 -8.63 1.32
N SER A 66 -3.29 -9.00 0.14
CA SER A 66 -3.31 -10.39 -0.31
C SER A 66 -1.89 -10.92 -0.52
N VAL A 67 -0.98 -10.13 -1.10
CA VAL A 67 0.44 -10.52 -1.24
C VAL A 67 1.10 -10.72 0.12
N ASP A 68 0.88 -9.81 1.07
CA ASP A 68 1.41 -9.95 2.43
C ASP A 68 0.84 -11.18 3.13
N ALA A 69 -0.46 -11.45 2.97
CA ALA A 69 -1.11 -12.65 3.52
C ALA A 69 -0.51 -13.95 2.95
N LEU A 70 -0.22 -14.00 1.65
CA LEU A 70 0.44 -15.14 1.01
C LEU A 70 1.87 -15.35 1.52
N HIS A 71 2.62 -14.27 1.79
CA HIS A 71 3.94 -14.38 2.43
C HIS A 71 3.85 -14.97 3.84
N VAL A 72 2.89 -14.49 4.65
CA VAL A 72 2.64 -15.02 5.99
C VAL A 72 2.21 -16.48 5.92
N ALA A 73 1.33 -16.85 4.98
CA ALA A 73 0.91 -18.23 4.78
C ALA A 73 2.07 -19.15 4.44
N ALA A 74 2.93 -18.74 3.51
CA ALA A 74 4.15 -19.48 3.16
C ALA A 74 5.09 -19.68 4.36
N LEU A 75 5.27 -18.64 5.18
CA LEU A 75 6.07 -18.72 6.40
C LEU A 75 5.48 -19.69 7.42
N MET A 76 4.18 -19.58 7.71
CA MET A 76 3.49 -20.43 8.70
C MET A 76 3.57 -21.90 8.30
N ARG A 77 3.28 -22.22 7.03
CA ARG A 77 3.43 -23.59 6.52
C ARG A 77 4.86 -24.09 6.64
N ARG A 78 5.85 -23.25 6.32
CA ARG A 78 7.27 -23.62 6.44
C ARG A 78 7.67 -23.94 7.88
N LEU A 79 7.06 -23.26 8.86
CA LEU A 79 7.28 -23.48 10.28
C LEU A 79 6.40 -24.61 10.87
N GLY A 80 5.52 -25.21 10.08
CA GLY A 80 4.61 -26.27 10.53
C GLY A 80 3.40 -25.79 11.33
N TYR A 81 3.06 -24.49 11.25
CA TYR A 81 1.88 -23.92 11.90
C TYR A 81 0.67 -23.93 10.99
N GLY A 82 -0.52 -24.10 11.58
CA GLY A 82 -1.78 -23.85 10.90
C GLY A 82 -1.98 -22.38 10.62
N ILE A 83 -2.77 -22.08 9.58
CA ILE A 83 -3.13 -20.72 9.21
C ILE A 83 -4.50 -20.44 9.77
N ASP A 84 -4.62 -19.48 10.69
CA ASP A 84 -5.89 -19.02 11.26
C ASP A 84 -6.22 -17.63 10.67
N ARG A 85 -7.50 -17.42 10.36
CA ARG A 85 -8.03 -16.12 9.90
C ARG A 85 -7.67 -14.97 10.84
N ALA A 86 -7.62 -15.22 12.15
CA ALA A 86 -7.27 -14.23 13.16
C ALA A 86 -5.87 -13.62 12.94
N ILE A 87 -4.95 -14.31 12.29
CA ILE A 87 -3.60 -13.80 11.95
C ILE A 87 -3.69 -12.60 11.00
N PHE A 88 -4.69 -12.57 10.11
CA PHE A 88 -4.89 -11.54 9.11
C PHE A 88 -5.83 -10.42 9.56
N SER A 89 -6.47 -10.56 10.72
CA SER A 89 -7.38 -9.57 11.29
C SER A 89 -6.70 -8.57 12.23
N ALA A 90 -5.39 -8.65 12.37
CA ALA A 90 -4.63 -7.72 13.22
C ALA A 90 -4.71 -6.31 12.63
N ASN A 91 -5.51 -5.44 13.23
CA ASN A 91 -5.53 -4.02 12.92
C ASN A 91 -4.18 -3.41 13.33
N VAL A 92 -3.41 -2.97 12.34
CA VAL A 92 -2.21 -2.17 12.60
C VAL A 92 -2.65 -0.73 12.74
N ALA A 93 -2.38 -0.13 13.89
CA ALA A 93 -2.72 1.27 14.14
C ALA A 93 -2.23 2.18 13.01
N MET A 94 -3.09 3.11 12.58
CA MET A 94 -2.83 4.06 11.49
C MET A 94 -2.48 3.42 10.12
N ARG A 95 -2.86 2.14 9.90
CA ARG A 95 -2.77 1.46 8.59
C ARG A 95 -4.10 0.84 8.24
N LEU A 96 -4.89 1.52 7.43
CA LEU A 96 -6.28 1.16 7.08
C LEU A 96 -7.13 0.81 8.31
N GLU A 97 -6.82 1.44 9.44
CA GLU A 97 -7.51 1.19 10.70
C GLU A 97 -8.93 1.77 10.64
N LEU A 98 -9.92 0.93 10.87
CA LEU A 98 -11.33 1.34 10.92
C LEU A 98 -11.67 1.83 12.32
N LYS A 99 -12.16 3.07 12.43
CA LYS A 99 -12.59 3.72 13.67
C LYS A 99 -14.00 4.25 13.53
N GLU A 100 -14.77 4.14 14.60
CA GLU A 100 -16.03 4.85 14.70
C GLU A 100 -15.77 6.33 14.96
N GLY A 101 -16.42 7.18 14.18
CA GLY A 101 -16.39 8.62 14.37
C GLY A 101 -17.70 9.14 14.99
N ILE A 102 -17.82 10.47 15.09
CA ILE A 102 -19.04 11.11 15.56
C ILE A 102 -20.17 10.99 14.52
N ASP A 103 -21.43 11.12 14.96
CA ASP A 103 -22.60 11.13 14.08
C ASP A 103 -22.71 9.92 13.14
N ASN A 104 -22.37 8.72 13.65
CA ASN A 104 -22.38 7.48 12.88
C ASN A 104 -21.46 7.50 11.65
N SER A 105 -20.43 8.34 11.68
CA SER A 105 -19.38 8.34 10.65
C SER A 105 -18.40 7.20 10.87
N MET A 106 -17.71 6.81 9.80
CA MET A 106 -16.62 5.83 9.85
C MET A 106 -15.35 6.51 9.37
N ILE A 107 -14.25 6.27 10.06
CA ILE A 107 -12.93 6.79 9.72
C ILE A 107 -12.06 5.62 9.29
N ILE A 108 -11.40 5.75 8.15
CA ILE A 108 -10.31 4.88 7.72
C ILE A 108 -9.02 5.65 7.96
N ASP A 109 -8.23 5.23 8.94
CA ASP A 109 -6.97 5.88 9.30
C ASP A 109 -5.80 5.14 8.67
N ASP A 110 -5.17 5.77 7.67
CA ASP A 110 -3.95 5.31 6.99
C ASP A 110 -2.85 6.37 7.06
N SER A 111 -2.74 7.03 8.21
CA SER A 111 -1.88 8.21 8.39
C SER A 111 -0.42 7.91 8.78
N TYR A 112 -0.05 6.65 9.01
CA TYR A 112 1.30 6.28 9.45
C TYR A 112 2.39 6.68 8.45
N ASN A 113 2.20 6.37 7.18
CA ASN A 113 3.10 6.73 6.09
C ASN A 113 2.33 6.73 4.77
N SER A 114 2.51 7.77 3.97
CA SER A 114 1.80 7.91 2.71
C SER A 114 2.76 7.82 1.53
N ASP A 115 2.52 6.86 0.67
CA ASP A 115 3.01 6.82 -0.70
C ASP A 115 1.82 6.68 -1.66
N ILE A 116 2.09 6.75 -2.97
CA ILE A 116 1.01 6.73 -3.96
C ILE A 116 0.21 5.43 -3.93
N ASN A 117 0.84 4.29 -3.66
CA ASN A 117 0.17 2.99 -3.64
C ASN A 117 -0.72 2.87 -2.40
N SER A 118 -0.22 3.28 -1.22
CA SER A 118 -1.03 3.28 0.01
C SER A 118 -2.24 4.21 -0.12
N VAL A 119 -2.08 5.40 -0.73
CA VAL A 119 -3.22 6.30 -1.00
C VAL A 119 -4.26 5.64 -1.90
N VAL A 120 -3.84 4.94 -2.96
CA VAL A 120 -4.78 4.23 -3.85
C VAL A 120 -5.53 3.15 -3.08
N VAL A 121 -4.83 2.34 -2.29
CA VAL A 121 -5.43 1.27 -1.47
C VAL A 121 -6.42 1.86 -0.45
N ALA A 122 -6.06 2.97 0.22
CA ALA A 122 -6.95 3.63 1.17
C ALA A 122 -8.22 4.21 0.51
N LEU A 123 -8.09 4.77 -0.69
CA LEU A 123 -9.23 5.27 -1.47
C LEU A 123 -10.14 4.14 -1.97
N ASP A 124 -9.58 3.00 -2.37
CA ASP A 124 -10.35 1.83 -2.76
C ASP A 124 -11.09 1.24 -1.53
N ALA A 125 -10.43 1.18 -0.36
CA ALA A 125 -11.08 0.81 0.89
C ALA A 125 -12.22 1.78 1.27
N LEU A 126 -12.03 3.09 1.11
CA LEU A 126 -13.07 4.09 1.33
C LEU A 126 -14.28 3.85 0.40
N HIS A 127 -14.03 3.54 -0.86
CA HIS A 127 -15.08 3.22 -1.82
C HIS A 127 -15.89 1.99 -1.38
N LEU A 128 -15.22 0.89 -1.03
CA LEU A 128 -15.84 -0.38 -0.63
C LEU A 128 -16.62 -0.24 0.69
N GLN A 129 -16.07 0.48 1.66
CA GLN A 129 -16.66 0.60 3.00
C GLN A 129 -17.75 1.70 3.10
N SER A 130 -17.93 2.49 2.06
CA SER A 130 -18.85 3.66 2.10
C SER A 130 -20.32 3.27 2.29
N MET A 131 -20.76 2.12 1.77
CA MET A 131 -22.15 1.64 1.87
C MET A 131 -23.19 2.74 1.54
N GLY A 132 -22.91 3.57 0.53
CA GLY A 132 -23.79 4.70 0.15
C GLY A 132 -23.63 5.98 0.99
N ARG A 133 -22.71 6.00 1.95
CA ARG A 133 -22.39 7.21 2.72
C ARG A 133 -21.56 8.18 1.89
N ARG A 134 -21.59 9.47 2.26
CA ARG A 134 -20.72 10.49 1.70
C ARG A 134 -19.25 10.13 1.98
N ARG A 135 -18.41 10.19 0.93
CA ARG A 135 -16.99 9.88 0.99
C ARG A 135 -16.18 11.17 1.06
N VAL A 136 -15.43 11.32 2.15
CA VAL A 136 -14.52 12.44 2.36
C VAL A 136 -13.13 11.89 2.49
N ALA A 137 -12.18 12.40 1.71
CA ALA A 137 -10.76 12.04 1.81
C ALA A 137 -9.94 13.22 2.34
N VAL A 138 -9.08 12.97 3.30
CA VAL A 138 -8.08 13.94 3.79
C VAL A 138 -6.71 13.42 3.36
N ILE A 139 -6.02 14.15 2.49
CA ILE A 139 -4.72 13.73 1.96
C ILE A 139 -3.70 14.83 2.22
N SER A 140 -2.58 14.46 2.85
CA SER A 140 -1.46 15.36 3.08
C SER A 140 -0.43 15.27 1.95
N ASP A 141 0.60 16.13 2.01
CA ASP A 141 1.74 16.07 1.11
C ASP A 141 2.40 14.69 1.15
N ILE A 142 2.63 14.10 -0.02
CA ILE A 142 3.40 12.88 -0.17
C ILE A 142 4.85 13.26 -0.41
N ARG A 143 5.70 12.82 0.52
CA ARG A 143 7.13 13.07 0.49
C ARG A 143 7.88 11.88 -0.10
N GLN A 144 9.03 12.14 -0.73
CA GLN A 144 9.96 11.09 -1.20
C GLN A 144 9.34 10.08 -2.18
N SER A 145 8.45 10.53 -3.07
CA SER A 145 7.77 9.67 -4.04
C SER A 145 8.69 9.08 -5.12
N GLY A 146 9.83 9.74 -5.39
CA GLY A 146 10.75 9.36 -6.48
C GLY A 146 10.24 9.67 -7.89
N ILE A 147 9.07 10.30 -8.02
CA ILE A 147 8.50 10.74 -9.31
C ILE A 147 8.21 12.25 -9.29
N PRO A 148 8.16 12.91 -10.46
CA PRO A 148 7.83 14.33 -10.54
C PRO A 148 6.48 14.64 -9.87
N GLN A 149 6.41 15.76 -9.17
CA GLN A 149 5.23 16.17 -8.38
C GLN A 149 3.95 16.26 -9.23
N GLU A 150 4.03 16.79 -10.44
CA GLU A 150 2.91 16.86 -11.37
C GLU A 150 2.35 15.47 -11.70
N GLN A 151 3.23 14.50 -11.96
CA GLN A 151 2.85 13.13 -12.23
C GLN A 151 2.26 12.47 -10.99
N LEU A 152 2.84 12.72 -9.81
CA LEU A 152 2.35 12.22 -8.53
C LEU A 152 0.91 12.67 -8.27
N TYR A 153 0.69 14.00 -8.26
CA TYR A 153 -0.64 14.55 -7.96
C TYR A 153 -1.65 14.29 -9.08
N GLY A 154 -1.20 14.12 -10.33
CA GLY A 154 -2.03 13.64 -11.43
C GLY A 154 -2.62 12.26 -11.17
N ARG A 155 -1.78 11.31 -10.72
CA ARG A 155 -2.22 9.95 -10.35
C ARG A 155 -3.14 9.95 -9.13
N ILE A 156 -2.86 10.77 -8.13
CA ILE A 156 -3.71 10.91 -6.95
C ILE A 156 -5.08 11.47 -7.36
N ALA A 157 -5.12 12.51 -8.19
CA ALA A 157 -6.37 13.10 -8.66
C ALA A 157 -7.23 12.08 -9.46
N GLU A 158 -6.58 11.22 -10.24
CA GLU A 158 -7.25 10.13 -10.94
C GLU A 158 -7.82 9.09 -9.96
N ALA A 159 -7.04 8.68 -8.95
CA ALA A 159 -7.48 7.74 -7.93
C ALA A 159 -8.67 8.30 -7.12
N VAL A 160 -8.60 9.56 -6.69
CA VAL A 160 -9.69 10.27 -5.99
C VAL A 160 -10.97 10.26 -6.84
N ARG A 161 -10.86 10.54 -8.15
CA ARG A 161 -11.99 10.54 -9.06
C ARG A 161 -12.58 9.14 -9.26
N ARG A 162 -11.73 8.14 -9.47
CA ARG A 162 -12.12 6.73 -9.66
C ARG A 162 -12.85 6.17 -8.44
N SER A 163 -12.39 6.49 -7.24
CA SER A 163 -13.00 6.02 -5.99
C SER A 163 -14.28 6.80 -5.63
N GLY A 164 -14.65 7.79 -6.44
CA GLY A 164 -15.88 8.55 -6.28
C GLY A 164 -15.92 9.36 -4.98
N VAL A 165 -14.80 9.96 -4.60
CA VAL A 165 -14.72 10.86 -3.43
C VAL A 165 -15.60 12.08 -3.66
N ASP A 166 -16.52 12.35 -2.73
CA ASP A 166 -17.45 13.46 -2.80
C ASP A 166 -16.80 14.79 -2.38
N HIS A 167 -15.81 14.73 -1.48
CA HIS A 167 -15.08 15.91 -1.02
C HIS A 167 -13.65 15.56 -0.64
N LEU A 168 -12.69 16.23 -1.26
CA LEU A 168 -11.27 16.11 -0.92
C LEU A 168 -10.82 17.30 -0.07
N ILE A 169 -10.09 17.01 0.99
CA ILE A 169 -9.35 17.99 1.80
C ILE A 169 -7.86 17.72 1.61
N GLY A 170 -7.19 18.61 0.89
CA GLY A 170 -5.73 18.55 0.71
C GLY A 170 -5.02 19.39 1.77
N VAL A 171 -4.04 18.83 2.46
CA VAL A 171 -3.27 19.51 3.51
C VAL A 171 -1.78 19.51 3.16
N GLY A 172 -1.20 20.65 2.91
CA GLY A 172 0.21 20.80 2.61
C GLY A 172 0.49 21.75 1.45
N GLU A 173 1.73 22.15 1.32
CA GLU A 173 2.20 23.07 0.28
C GLU A 173 2.10 22.46 -1.11
N ASN A 174 2.62 21.24 -1.28
CA ASN A 174 2.70 20.62 -2.60
C ASN A 174 1.32 20.26 -3.14
N ILE A 175 0.47 19.58 -2.36
CA ILE A 175 -0.87 19.22 -2.81
C ILE A 175 -1.69 20.48 -3.16
N SER A 176 -1.47 21.58 -2.44
CA SER A 176 -2.13 22.85 -2.71
C SER A 176 -1.69 23.51 -4.01
N LEU A 177 -0.43 23.33 -4.44
CA LEU A 177 0.06 23.82 -5.73
C LEU A 177 -0.62 23.13 -6.91
N TYR A 178 -1.04 21.88 -6.73
CA TYR A 178 -1.71 21.08 -7.75
C TYR A 178 -3.23 20.99 -7.57
N ALA A 179 -3.82 21.90 -6.79
CA ALA A 179 -5.26 21.94 -6.51
C ALA A 179 -6.15 21.92 -7.77
N SER A 180 -5.67 22.50 -8.88
CA SER A 180 -6.39 22.54 -10.17
C SER A 180 -6.60 21.15 -10.80
N LEU A 181 -5.87 20.13 -10.41
CA LEU A 181 -6.02 18.76 -10.91
C LEU A 181 -7.23 18.05 -10.28
N PHE A 182 -7.73 18.54 -9.16
CA PHE A 182 -8.81 17.92 -8.40
C PHE A 182 -10.17 18.52 -8.76
N ALA A 183 -11.25 17.81 -8.42
CA ALA A 183 -12.61 18.23 -8.71
C ALA A 183 -12.98 19.57 -8.01
N ARG A 184 -13.90 20.32 -8.61
CA ARG A 184 -14.50 21.49 -7.99
C ARG A 184 -15.20 21.09 -6.68
N GLY A 185 -15.00 21.88 -5.62
CA GLY A 185 -15.53 21.58 -4.29
C GLY A 185 -14.50 20.92 -3.34
N SER A 186 -13.31 20.60 -3.83
CA SER A 186 -12.17 20.23 -2.95
C SER A 186 -11.66 21.46 -2.19
N SER A 187 -11.17 21.22 -0.97
CA SER A 187 -10.60 22.27 -0.10
C SER A 187 -9.11 22.02 0.11
N PHE A 188 -8.29 23.07 0.08
CA PHE A 188 -6.85 22.95 0.22
C PHE A 188 -6.33 23.91 1.29
N TYR A 189 -5.50 23.39 2.17
CA TYR A 189 -4.91 24.11 3.30
C TYR A 189 -3.39 23.96 3.26
N ARG A 190 -2.69 25.10 3.25
CA ARG A 190 -1.25 25.12 3.42
C ARG A 190 -0.94 25.00 4.90
N THR A 191 0.02 24.16 5.24
CA THR A 191 0.58 24.15 6.61
C THR A 191 1.50 25.33 6.76
N THR A 192 1.33 26.09 7.82
CA THR A 192 2.26 27.15 8.25
C THR A 192 3.45 26.57 8.96
#